data_9542567612f4e58ad45c796e48329f67
#
_entry.id   9542567612f4e58ad45c796e48329f67
#
_cell.length_a   1.000
_cell.length_b   1.000
_cell.length_c   1.000
_cell.angle_alpha   90.00
_cell.angle_beta   90.00
_cell.angle_gamma   90.00
#
_symmetry.space_group_name_H-M   'P 1'
#
loop_
_entity.id
_entity.type
_entity.pdbx_description
1 polymer ?
#
loop_
_entity_poly.entity_id
_entity_poly.type
_entity_poly.pdbx_seq_one_letter_code
_entity_poly.pdbx_strand_id
1 'polypeptide(L)' 'MTIDADYLWITGDAFTDMRLLVEGAITLYEDDASDIMRLLKGDDHREVRCAVNTIGQALYHLRERIKKLEEAHCIAVEKA' A
#
# COMPACT_ATOMS: atom_id res chain seq x y z
N MET A 1 28.65 13.07 4.05
CA MET A 1 27.88 12.42 5.10
C MET A 1 27.72 10.94 4.74
N THR A 2 28.39 10.08 5.48
CA THR A 2 28.31 8.64 5.24
C THR A 2 27.09 8.08 5.98
N ILE A 3 26.17 7.47 5.24
CA ILE A 3 25.04 6.80 5.84
C ILE A 3 25.55 5.46 6.39
N ASP A 4 25.24 5.18 7.65
CA ASP A 4 25.60 3.94 8.30
C ASP A 4 24.93 2.75 7.59
N ALA A 5 25.68 1.69 7.32
CA ALA A 5 25.17 0.47 6.68
C ALA A 5 24.02 -0.15 7.48
N ASP A 6 24.11 -0.13 8.82
CA ASP A 6 23.03 -0.64 9.68
C ASP A 6 21.74 0.16 9.50
N TYR A 7 21.86 1.47 9.36
CA TYR A 7 20.71 2.34 9.10
C TYR A 7 20.03 1.97 7.77
N LEU A 8 20.81 1.72 6.72
CA LEU A 8 20.28 1.33 5.42
C LEU A 8 19.51 0.00 5.49
N TRP A 9 20.02 -0.98 6.22
CA TRP A 9 19.34 -2.26 6.41
C TRP A 9 18.04 -2.12 7.18
N ILE A 10 18.04 -1.37 8.29
CA ILE A 10 16.84 -1.11 9.11
C ILE A 10 15.77 -0.40 8.26
N THR A 11 16.18 0.58 7.46
CA THR A 11 15.26 1.32 6.59
C THR A 11 14.67 0.42 5.51
N GLY A 12 15.50 -0.46 4.91
CA GLY A 12 15.04 -1.43 3.92
C GLY A 12 14.01 -2.40 4.49
N ASP A 13 14.25 -2.94 5.69
CA ASP A 13 13.31 -3.81 6.37
C ASP A 13 12.01 -3.09 6.69
N ALA A 14 12.07 -1.81 7.10
CA ALA A 14 10.87 -1.02 7.35
C ALA A 14 10.04 -0.83 6.09
N PHE A 15 10.66 -0.56 4.93
CA PHE A 15 9.93 -0.47 3.67
C PHE A 15 9.28 -1.80 3.28
N THR A 16 9.99 -2.91 3.46
CA THR A 16 9.45 -4.24 3.19
C THR A 16 8.25 -4.54 4.09
N ASP A 17 8.35 -4.25 5.38
CA ASP A 17 7.26 -4.45 6.32
C ASP A 17 6.05 -3.59 5.96
N MET A 18 6.26 -2.33 5.59
CA MET A 18 5.18 -1.44 5.16
C MET A 18 4.49 -1.97 3.90
N ARG A 19 5.26 -2.48 2.93
CA ARG A 19 4.70 -3.06 1.72
C ARG A 19 3.83 -4.27 2.04
N LEU A 20 4.32 -5.17 2.89
CA LEU A 20 3.57 -6.38 3.28
C LEU A 20 2.28 -6.03 4.02
N LEU A 21 2.32 -5.01 4.90
CA LEU A 21 1.13 -4.54 5.60
C LEU A 21 0.10 -3.95 4.62
N VAL A 22 0.54 -3.16 3.66
CA VAL A 22 -0.35 -2.58 2.65
C VAL A 22 -0.93 -3.66 1.76
N GLU A 23 -0.14 -4.64 1.33
CA GLU A 23 -0.63 -5.76 0.52
C GLU A 23 -1.67 -6.59 1.29
N GLY A 24 -1.45 -6.82 2.58
CA GLY A 24 -2.44 -7.47 3.45
C GLY A 24 -3.72 -6.66 3.57
N ALA A 25 -3.60 -5.35 3.74
CA ALA A 25 -4.76 -4.45 3.77
C ALA A 25 -5.53 -4.45 2.45
N ILE A 26 -4.84 -4.51 1.32
CA ILE A 26 -5.48 -4.61 0.00
C ILE A 26 -6.27 -5.90 -0.12
N THR A 27 -5.71 -7.02 0.32
CA THR A 27 -6.40 -8.31 0.29
C THR A 27 -7.68 -8.27 1.12
N LEU A 28 -7.61 -7.77 2.36
CA LEU A 28 -8.78 -7.60 3.21
C LEU A 28 -9.81 -6.65 2.59
N TYR A 29 -9.34 -5.54 2.04
CA TYR A 29 -10.19 -4.58 1.37
C TYR A 29 -10.93 -5.21 0.18
N GLU A 30 -10.24 -5.96 -0.67
CA GLU A 30 -10.85 -6.57 -1.86
C GLU A 30 -11.95 -7.55 -1.49
N ASP A 31 -11.74 -8.35 -0.45
CA ASP A 31 -12.75 -9.28 0.04
C ASP A 31 -14.00 -8.54 0.56
N ASP A 32 -13.79 -7.56 1.44
CA ASP A 32 -14.88 -6.81 2.05
C ASP A 32 -15.56 -5.87 1.06
N ALA A 33 -14.81 -5.24 0.16
CA ALA A 33 -15.37 -4.35 -0.86
C ALA A 33 -16.26 -5.12 -1.83
N SER A 34 -15.85 -6.33 -2.21
CA SER A 34 -16.66 -7.19 -3.07
C SER A 34 -18.02 -7.49 -2.46
N ASP A 35 -18.05 -7.81 -1.15
CA ASP A 35 -19.29 -8.07 -0.42
C ASP A 35 -20.13 -6.80 -0.30
N ILE A 36 -19.52 -5.66 0.02
CA ILE A 36 -20.24 -4.38 0.11
C ILE A 36 -20.87 -4.02 -1.23
N MET A 37 -20.10 -4.13 -2.32
CA MET A 37 -20.61 -3.80 -3.66
C MET A 37 -21.74 -4.73 -4.10
N ARG A 38 -21.71 -5.99 -3.67
CA ARG A 38 -22.77 -6.94 -3.96
C ARG A 38 -24.04 -6.67 -3.17
N LEU A 39 -23.90 -6.33 -1.87
CA LEU A 39 -25.02 -6.17 -0.96
C LEU A 39 -25.66 -4.79 -1.04
N LEU A 40 -24.87 -3.74 -1.30
CA LEU A 40 -25.33 -2.35 -1.34
C LEU A 40 -25.48 -1.86 -2.78
N LYS A 41 -26.43 -2.45 -3.50
CA LYS A 41 -26.77 -2.04 -4.87
C LYS A 41 -27.85 -0.96 -4.84
N GLY A 42 -27.79 -0.05 -5.79
CA GLY A 42 -28.78 0.98 -5.97
C GLY A 42 -28.27 2.39 -5.65
N ASP A 43 -29.08 3.39 -6.00
CA ASP A 43 -28.71 4.80 -5.88
C ASP A 43 -28.60 5.26 -4.43
N ASP A 44 -29.38 4.63 -3.52
CA ASP A 44 -29.38 4.97 -2.09
C ASP A 44 -28.03 4.71 -1.40
N HIS A 45 -27.21 3.85 -2.01
CA HIS A 45 -25.91 3.47 -1.45
C HIS A 45 -24.72 4.02 -2.27
N ARG A 46 -24.99 4.95 -3.16
CA ARG A 46 -23.98 5.50 -4.07
C ARG A 46 -22.80 6.10 -3.32
N GLU A 47 -23.05 6.88 -2.26
CA GLU A 47 -21.99 7.53 -1.48
C GLU A 47 -21.08 6.49 -0.83
N VAL A 48 -21.66 5.42 -0.27
CA VAL A 48 -20.89 4.33 0.35
C VAL A 48 -20.00 3.64 -0.69
N ARG A 49 -20.58 3.34 -1.86
CA ARG A 49 -19.81 2.70 -2.95
C ARG A 49 -18.68 3.59 -3.44
N CYS A 50 -18.91 4.89 -3.58
CA CYS A 50 -17.88 5.84 -3.96
C CYS A 50 -16.76 5.91 -2.92
N ALA A 51 -17.11 5.90 -1.63
CA ALA A 51 -16.14 5.90 -0.55
C ALA A 51 -15.28 4.62 -0.57
N VAL A 52 -15.90 3.46 -0.78
CA VAL A 52 -15.19 2.19 -0.89
C VAL A 52 -14.20 2.21 -2.06
N ASN A 53 -14.62 2.71 -3.22
CA ASN A 53 -13.73 2.84 -4.37
C ASN A 53 -12.55 3.77 -4.09
N THR A 54 -12.79 4.88 -3.41
CA THR A 54 -11.75 5.85 -3.04
C THR A 54 -10.70 5.21 -2.12
N ILE A 55 -11.16 4.44 -1.13
CA ILE A 55 -10.25 3.72 -0.23
C ILE A 55 -9.38 2.74 -1.02
N GLY A 56 -9.97 1.99 -1.94
CA GLY A 56 -9.23 1.05 -2.77
C GLY A 56 -8.16 1.72 -3.62
N GLN A 57 -8.51 2.82 -4.26
CA GLN A 57 -7.55 3.57 -5.07
C GLN A 57 -6.41 4.13 -4.22
N ALA A 58 -6.71 4.60 -3.01
CA ALA A 58 -5.69 5.08 -2.08
C ALA A 58 -4.72 3.96 -1.68
N LEU A 59 -5.24 2.77 -1.39
CA LEU A 59 -4.41 1.62 -1.04
C LEU A 59 -3.51 1.19 -2.20
N TYR A 60 -4.04 1.10 -3.42
CA TYR A 60 -3.26 0.75 -4.61
C TYR A 60 -2.18 1.79 -4.90
N HIS A 61 -2.51 3.06 -4.76
CA HIS A 61 -1.56 4.15 -4.95
C HIS A 61 -0.44 4.10 -3.91
N LEU A 62 -0.79 3.84 -2.65
CA LEU A 62 0.18 3.70 -1.57
C LEU A 62 1.13 2.53 -1.82
N ARG A 63 0.61 1.39 -2.27
CA ARG A 63 1.42 0.24 -2.64
C ARG A 63 2.46 0.59 -3.69
N GLU A 64 2.05 1.28 -4.75
CA GLU A 64 2.96 1.67 -5.83
C GLU A 64 4.04 2.66 -5.34
N ARG A 65 3.67 3.57 -4.46
CA ARG A 65 4.64 4.51 -3.87
C ARG A 65 5.66 3.79 -2.99
N ILE A 66 5.23 2.84 -2.19
CA ILE A 66 6.14 2.06 -1.34
C ILE A 66 7.10 1.23 -2.19
N LYS A 67 6.60 0.62 -3.27
CA LYS A 67 7.46 -0.12 -4.21
C LYS A 67 8.55 0.76 -4.80
N LYS A 68 8.20 1.98 -5.21
CA LYS A 68 9.18 2.94 -5.73
C LYS A 68 10.21 3.32 -4.69
N LEU A 69 9.81 3.50 -3.44
CA LEU A 69 10.74 3.81 -2.35
C LEU A 69 11.66 2.63 -2.05
N GLU A 70 11.15 1.39 -2.08
CA GLU A 70 11.98 0.20 -1.95
C GLU A 70 13.03 0.13 -3.06
N GLU A 71 12.62 0.34 -4.30
CA GLU A 71 13.53 0.31 -5.45
C GLU A 71 14.61 1.38 -5.34
N ALA A 72 14.23 2.61 -4.98
CA ALA A 72 15.18 3.69 -4.78
C ALA A 72 16.15 3.39 -3.64
N HIS A 73 15.65 2.78 -2.57
CA HIS A 73 16.48 2.37 -1.43
C HIS A 73 17.45 1.27 -1.82
N CYS A 74 17.02 0.26 -2.57
CA CYS A 74 17.89 -0.81 -3.07
C CYS A 74 19.02 -0.25 -3.95
N ILE A 75 18.70 0.68 -4.83
CA ILE A 75 19.72 1.35 -5.67
C ILE A 75 20.71 2.11 -4.81
N ALA A 76 20.23 2.84 -3.80
CA ALA A 76 21.09 3.58 -2.89
C ALA A 76 22.04 2.66 -2.11
N VAL A 77 21.54 1.50 -1.66
CA VAL A 77 22.35 0.50 -0.95
C VAL A 77 23.43 -0.09 -1.86
N GLU A 78 23.07 -0.41 -3.12
CA GLU A 78 24.03 -0.95 -4.09
C GLU A 78 25.16 0.04 -4.39
N LYS A 79 24.88 1.34 -4.36
CA LYS A 79 25.86 2.39 -4.62
C LYS A 79 26.67 2.77 -3.38
N ALA A 80 26.24 2.37 -2.22
CA ALA A 80 26.95 2.66 -0.97
C ALA A 80 28.09 1.64 -0.74
#